data_f33d8d2554764e32547ce90ecb2595b5
#
_entry.id   f33d8d2554764e32547ce90ecb2595b5
#
_cell.length_a   1.000
_cell.length_b   1.000
_cell.length_c   1.000
_cell.angle_alpha   90.00
_cell.angle_beta   90.00
_cell.angle_gamma   90.00
#
_symmetry.space_group_name_H-M   'P 1'
#
loop_
_entity.id
_entity.type
_entity.pdbx_description
1 polymer ?
#
loop_
_entity_poly.entity_id
_entity_poly.type
_entity_poly.pdbx_seq_one_letter_code
_entity_poly.pdbx_strand_id
1 'polypeptide(L)'
;MKISPLQKARYEYTPKLPGMLRNGIAEISVKEGEATQSVADQEKIAELFPNTYGKPEITFIKGQNTAADKKQVVGVILSGGQAPGGHNVVSGLYDALKATNKDNVLLGFK
;
A
#
# COMPACT_ATOMS: atom_id res chain seq x y z
N MET A 1 28.74 9.91 -21.49
CA MET A 1 28.32 8.51 -21.28
C MET A 1 27.20 8.22 -22.25
N LYS A 2 27.30 7.18 -23.08
CA LYS A 2 26.21 6.84 -24.01
C LYS A 2 25.16 6.04 -23.24
N ILE A 3 23.92 6.57 -23.19
CA ILE A 3 22.79 5.90 -22.58
C ILE A 3 22.30 4.78 -23.53
N SER A 4 22.07 3.58 -23.00
CA SER A 4 21.55 2.47 -23.79
C SER A 4 20.10 2.71 -24.19
N PRO A 5 19.60 2.10 -25.28
CA PRO A 5 18.19 2.22 -25.67
C PRO A 5 17.22 1.79 -24.55
N LEU A 6 17.57 0.74 -23.80
CA LEU A 6 16.78 0.28 -22.66
C LEU A 6 16.74 1.29 -21.52
N GLN A 7 17.87 1.91 -21.24
CA GLN A 7 17.94 2.94 -20.18
C GLN A 7 17.12 4.18 -20.57
N LYS A 8 17.18 4.57 -21.85
CA LYS A 8 16.34 5.65 -22.38
C LYS A 8 14.86 5.33 -22.23
N ALA A 9 14.43 4.14 -22.63
CA ALA A 9 13.04 3.71 -22.50
C ALA A 9 12.57 3.70 -21.02
N ARG A 10 13.44 3.36 -20.07
CA ARG A 10 13.14 3.42 -18.64
C ARG A 10 12.95 4.85 -18.13
N TYR A 11 13.73 5.79 -18.61
CA TYR A 11 13.57 7.21 -18.22
C TYR A 11 12.30 7.83 -18.79
N GLU A 12 11.85 7.37 -19.95
CA GLU A 12 10.64 7.83 -20.62
C GLU A 12 9.36 7.13 -20.07
N TYR A 13 9.53 6.03 -19.32
CA TYR A 13 8.39 5.28 -18.79
C TYR A 13 7.72 6.03 -17.66
N THR A 14 6.44 6.33 -17.85
CA THR A 14 5.57 6.88 -16.80
C THR A 14 4.56 5.81 -16.38
N PRO A 15 4.55 5.38 -15.10
CA PRO A 15 3.59 4.41 -14.60
C PRO A 15 2.15 4.90 -14.78
N LYS A 16 1.28 4.01 -15.24
CA LYS A 16 -0.16 4.30 -15.30
C LYS A 16 -0.78 4.00 -13.95
N LEU A 17 -1.18 5.03 -13.23
CA LEU A 17 -1.94 4.86 -12.00
C LEU A 17 -3.36 4.36 -12.31
N PRO A 18 -3.91 3.46 -11.48
CA PRO A 18 -5.34 3.16 -11.50
C PRO A 18 -6.18 4.45 -11.43
N GLY A 19 -7.32 4.44 -12.11
CA GLY A 19 -8.17 5.65 -12.20
C GLY A 19 -8.50 6.26 -10.84
N MET A 20 -8.68 5.44 -9.83
CA MET A 20 -8.97 5.85 -8.46
C MET A 20 -7.83 6.61 -7.77
N LEU A 21 -6.58 6.37 -8.18
CA LEU A 21 -5.39 6.99 -7.57
C LEU A 21 -4.93 8.27 -8.28
N ARG A 22 -5.55 8.63 -9.42
CA ARG A 22 -5.10 9.78 -10.23
C ARG A 22 -5.23 11.12 -9.54
N ASN A 23 -6.22 11.25 -8.66
CA ASN A 23 -6.48 12.50 -7.93
C ASN A 23 -5.86 12.51 -6.52
N GLY A 24 -5.06 11.49 -6.21
CA GLY A 24 -4.45 11.33 -4.90
C GLY A 24 -5.34 10.61 -3.88
N ILE A 25 -4.75 10.28 -2.74
CA ILE A 25 -5.40 9.47 -1.70
C ILE A 25 -6.47 10.22 -0.89
N ALA A 26 -6.48 11.55 -0.92
CA ALA A 26 -7.50 12.34 -0.23
C ALA A 26 -8.92 12.16 -0.81
N GLU A 27 -9.02 11.76 -2.08
CA GLU A 27 -10.30 11.49 -2.74
C GLU A 27 -10.69 10.01 -2.74
N ILE A 28 -9.98 9.18 -1.97
CA ILE A 28 -10.25 7.75 -1.86
C ILE A 28 -10.89 7.45 -0.53
N SER A 29 -12.00 6.74 -0.57
CA SER A 29 -12.60 6.11 0.60
C SER A 29 -12.59 4.59 0.44
N VAL A 30 -12.91 3.88 1.49
CA VAL A 30 -13.00 2.42 1.48
C VAL A 30 -14.46 1.99 1.67
N LYS A 31 -14.83 0.94 0.95
CA LYS A 31 -16.07 0.23 1.15
C LYS A 31 -15.74 -1.18 1.61
N GLU A 32 -16.30 -1.57 2.73
CA GLU A 32 -16.23 -2.95 3.21
C GLU A 32 -17.26 -3.81 2.44
N GLY A 33 -16.79 -4.96 2.01
CA GLY A 33 -17.59 -6.00 1.37
C GLY A 33 -17.95 -7.10 2.35
N GLU A 34 -18.00 -8.32 1.83
CA GLU A 34 -18.31 -9.50 2.63
C GLU A 34 -17.09 -9.98 3.42
N ALA A 35 -17.35 -10.70 4.52
CA ALA A 35 -16.30 -11.32 5.31
C ALA A 35 -15.57 -12.39 4.50
N THR A 36 -14.27 -12.38 4.53
CA THR A 36 -13.44 -13.39 3.85
C THR A 36 -13.34 -14.66 4.68
N GLN A 37 -13.12 -15.77 4.00
CA GLN A 37 -12.90 -17.08 4.62
C GLN A 37 -11.71 -17.77 3.98
N SER A 38 -11.01 -18.60 4.75
CA SER A 38 -9.99 -19.49 4.20
C SER A 38 -10.65 -20.62 3.39
N VAL A 39 -9.91 -21.13 2.40
CA VAL A 39 -10.38 -22.25 1.54
C VAL A 39 -10.52 -23.54 2.34
N ALA A 40 -9.67 -23.75 3.37
CA ALA A 40 -9.65 -24.93 4.21
C ALA A 40 -9.32 -24.55 5.66
N ASP A 41 -9.54 -25.47 6.59
CA ASP A 41 -9.22 -25.34 8.02
C ASP A 41 -9.79 -24.06 8.69
N GLN A 42 -10.96 -23.64 8.29
CA GLN A 42 -11.57 -22.37 8.69
C GLN A 42 -11.65 -22.21 10.21
N GLU A 43 -12.16 -23.19 10.92
CA GLU A 43 -12.32 -23.16 12.38
C GLU A 43 -10.97 -23.02 13.09
N LYS A 44 -9.99 -23.82 12.67
CA LYS A 44 -8.65 -23.81 13.24
C LYS A 44 -7.91 -22.51 13.00
N ILE A 45 -8.03 -21.94 11.79
CA ILE A 45 -7.42 -20.65 11.45
C ILE A 45 -8.12 -19.52 12.23
N ALA A 46 -9.43 -19.55 12.36
CA ALA A 46 -10.17 -18.59 13.13
C ALA A 46 -9.79 -18.62 14.63
N GLU A 47 -9.59 -19.81 15.18
CA GLU A 47 -9.11 -19.99 16.56
C GLU A 47 -7.71 -19.42 16.77
N LEU A 48 -6.78 -19.69 15.84
CA LEU A 48 -5.39 -19.23 15.91
C LEU A 48 -5.24 -17.71 15.65
N PHE A 49 -6.12 -17.14 14.83
CA PHE A 49 -6.03 -15.75 14.38
C PHE A 49 -7.35 -14.97 14.60
N PRO A 50 -7.88 -14.91 15.82
CA PRO A 50 -9.22 -14.36 16.08
C PRO A 50 -9.36 -12.87 15.74
N ASN A 51 -8.28 -12.13 15.71
CA ASN A 51 -8.29 -10.69 15.44
C ASN A 51 -8.15 -10.34 13.95
N THR A 52 -7.75 -11.30 13.13
CA THR A 52 -7.46 -11.06 11.69
C THR A 52 -8.28 -11.92 10.75
N TYR A 53 -8.77 -13.07 11.23
CA TYR A 53 -9.65 -13.95 10.44
C TYR A 53 -11.00 -13.31 10.18
N GLY A 54 -11.56 -13.57 9.01
CA GLY A 54 -12.92 -13.15 8.66
C GLY A 54 -13.08 -11.64 8.43
N LYS A 55 -11.99 -10.88 8.26
CA LYS A 55 -12.07 -9.47 7.91
C LYS A 55 -12.67 -9.30 6.51
N PRO A 56 -13.46 -8.24 6.30
CA PRO A 56 -14.12 -8.02 5.02
C PRO A 56 -13.14 -7.71 3.89
N GLU A 57 -13.53 -7.99 2.67
CA GLU A 57 -12.87 -7.44 1.50
C GLU A 57 -12.96 -5.91 1.51
N ILE A 58 -11.88 -5.27 1.08
CA ILE A 58 -11.82 -3.81 0.98
C ILE A 58 -11.78 -3.40 -0.48
N THR A 59 -12.75 -2.58 -0.88
CA THR A 59 -12.79 -1.96 -2.21
C THR A 59 -12.55 -0.46 -2.07
N PHE A 60 -11.67 0.08 -2.90
CA PHE A 60 -11.48 1.52 -2.98
C PHE A 60 -12.59 2.15 -3.81
N ILE A 61 -13.21 3.19 -3.27
CA ILE A 61 -14.26 3.96 -3.93
C ILE A 61 -13.89 5.45 -3.91
N LYS A 62 -14.50 6.23 -4.79
CA LYS A 62 -14.38 7.68 -4.75
C LYS A 62 -15.06 8.21 -3.49
N GLY A 63 -14.37 9.06 -2.74
CA GLY A 63 -14.88 9.62 -1.50
C GLY A 63 -13.88 10.60 -0.90
N GLN A 64 -14.18 11.09 0.29
CA GLN A 64 -13.27 11.94 1.06
C GLN A 64 -12.59 11.12 2.14
N ASN A 65 -11.28 11.30 2.24
CA ASN A 65 -10.48 10.69 3.30
C ASN A 65 -10.02 11.77 4.29
N THR A 66 -10.59 11.77 5.48
CA THR A 66 -10.23 12.70 6.57
C THR A 66 -9.07 12.19 7.43
N ALA A 67 -8.56 10.98 7.18
CA ALA A 67 -7.43 10.43 7.92
C ALA A 67 -6.12 11.21 7.70
N ALA A 68 -6.06 12.06 6.65
CA ALA A 68 -4.92 12.91 6.37
C ALA A 68 -4.60 13.93 7.48
N ASP A 69 -5.58 14.29 8.30
CA ASP A 69 -5.43 15.33 9.33
C ASP A 69 -4.68 14.84 10.57
N LYS A 70 -4.51 13.54 10.73
CA LYS A 70 -3.83 12.95 11.89
C LYS A 70 -2.44 12.47 11.52
N LYS A 71 -1.44 12.86 12.33
CA LYS A 71 -0.10 12.28 12.23
C LYS A 71 -0.15 10.77 12.36
N GLN A 72 0.49 10.10 11.41
CA GLN A 72 0.61 8.65 11.39
C GLN A 72 2.07 8.22 11.50
N VAL A 73 2.28 7.09 12.18
CA VAL A 73 3.56 6.40 12.25
C VAL A 73 3.36 5.02 11.62
N VAL A 74 4.01 4.79 10.51
CA VAL A 74 3.89 3.55 9.74
C VAL A 74 5.20 2.79 9.80
N GLY A 75 5.14 1.52 10.18
CA GLY A 75 6.28 0.62 10.16
C GLY A 75 6.32 -0.19 8.87
N VAL A 76 7.50 -0.38 8.29
CA VAL A 76 7.71 -1.27 7.16
C VAL A 76 8.78 -2.30 7.49
N ILE A 77 8.46 -3.55 7.22
CA ILE A 77 9.39 -4.67 7.30
C ILE A 77 9.35 -5.45 6.00
N LEU A 78 10.50 -5.75 5.45
CA LEU A 78 10.64 -6.63 4.29
C LEU A 78 11.07 -8.01 4.80
N SER A 79 10.18 -8.97 4.71
CA SER A 79 10.40 -10.34 5.15
C SER A 79 10.74 -11.25 3.98
N GLY A 80 11.66 -12.19 4.18
CA GLY A 80 12.07 -13.17 3.19
C GLY A 80 13.38 -12.85 2.48
N GLY A 81 13.64 -13.54 1.36
CA GLY A 81 14.82 -13.33 0.51
C GLY A 81 14.76 -12.04 -0.30
N GLN A 82 15.79 -11.81 -1.10
CA GLN A 82 15.83 -10.65 -1.99
C GLN A 82 14.71 -10.72 -3.03
N ALA A 83 13.86 -9.68 -3.05
CA ALA A 83 12.84 -9.48 -4.07
C ALA A 83 13.08 -8.15 -4.80
N PRO A 84 12.91 -8.11 -6.14
CA PRO A 84 13.00 -6.87 -6.89
C PRO A 84 11.92 -5.88 -6.43
N GLY A 85 12.28 -4.62 -6.28
CA GLY A 85 11.31 -3.54 -6.05
C GLY A 85 11.04 -3.17 -4.59
N GLY A 86 11.65 -3.82 -3.60
CA GLY A 86 11.46 -3.48 -2.19
C GLY A 86 11.77 -2.01 -1.88
N HIS A 87 12.86 -1.48 -2.43
CA HIS A 87 13.20 -0.06 -2.29
C HIS A 87 12.18 0.87 -2.95
N ASN A 88 11.53 0.47 -4.04
CA ASN A 88 10.46 1.25 -4.67
C ASN A 88 9.22 1.29 -3.77
N VAL A 89 8.92 0.20 -3.06
CA VAL A 89 7.81 0.16 -2.09
C VAL A 89 8.09 1.13 -0.94
N VAL A 90 9.29 1.11 -0.39
CA VAL A 90 9.69 2.02 0.71
C VAL A 90 9.64 3.48 0.25
N SER A 91 10.18 3.79 -0.93
CA SER A 91 10.13 5.14 -1.51
C SER A 91 8.70 5.61 -1.74
N GLY A 92 7.87 4.77 -2.36
CA GLY A 92 6.46 5.10 -2.62
C GLY A 92 5.65 5.33 -1.35
N LEU A 93 5.86 4.50 -0.31
CA LEU A 93 5.24 4.70 1.01
C LEU A 93 5.67 6.00 1.65
N TYR A 94 6.96 6.32 1.61
CA TYR A 94 7.49 7.57 2.16
C TYR A 94 6.86 8.78 1.46
N ASP A 95 6.88 8.80 0.13
CA ASP A 95 6.35 9.91 -0.66
C ASP A 95 4.86 10.09 -0.42
N ALA A 96 4.07 9.01 -0.41
CA ALA A 96 2.64 9.06 -0.13
C ALA A 96 2.34 9.56 1.29
N LEU A 97 3.06 9.08 2.28
CA LEU A 97 2.91 9.53 3.67
C LEU A 97 3.22 11.03 3.81
N LYS A 98 4.30 11.49 3.21
CA LYS A 98 4.70 12.91 3.28
C LYS A 98 3.80 13.83 2.46
N ALA A 99 3.26 13.35 1.36
CA ALA A 99 2.25 14.08 0.58
C ALA A 99 0.92 14.24 1.34
N THR A 100 0.56 13.24 2.14
CA THR A 100 -0.66 13.27 2.95
C THR A 100 -0.51 14.20 4.17
N ASN A 101 0.57 14.04 4.92
CA ASN A 101 0.88 14.89 6.07
C ASN A 101 2.39 14.88 6.30
N LYS A 102 2.99 16.07 6.37
CA LYS A 102 4.45 16.25 6.54
C LYS A 102 4.99 15.65 7.83
N ASP A 103 4.15 15.57 8.86
CA ASP A 103 4.49 15.05 10.18
C ASP A 103 4.43 13.52 10.26
N ASN A 104 3.93 12.85 9.22
CA ASN A 104 3.92 11.40 9.14
C ASN A 104 5.35 10.83 9.17
N VAL A 105 5.49 9.69 9.81
CA VAL A 105 6.78 9.01 9.99
C VAL A 105 6.72 7.63 9.37
N LEU A 106 7.75 7.26 8.62
CA LEU A 106 7.98 5.90 8.16
C LEU A 106 9.18 5.31 8.90
N LEU A 107 8.97 4.18 9.56
CA LEU A 107 9.98 3.42 10.29
C LEU A 107 10.33 2.15 9.52
N GLY A 108 11.60 1.95 9.22
CA GLY A 108 12.12 0.67 8.69
C GLY A 108 12.60 -0.22 9.83
N PHE A 109 12.19 -1.49 9.82
CA PHE A 109 12.70 -2.51 10.72
C PHE A 109 13.74 -3.37 9.98
N LYS A 110 14.80 -3.74 10.68
CA LYS A 110 15.84 -4.65 10.21
C LYS A 110 15.61 -6.04 10.74
#